data_b712ed5571d1bcc857b52350a9363944
#
_entry.id   b712ed5571d1bcc857b52350a9363944
#
_cell.length_a   1.000
_cell.length_b   1.000
_cell.length_c   1.000
_cell.angle_alpha   90.00
_cell.angle_beta   90.00
_cell.angle_gamma   90.00
#
_symmetry.space_group_name_H-M   'P 1'
#
loop_
_entity.id
_entity.type
_entity.pdbx_description
1 polymer ?
#
loop_
_entity_poly.entity_id
_entity_poly.type
_entity_poly.pdbx_seq_one_letter_code
_entity_poly.pdbx_strand_id
1 'polypeptide(L)'
;DIRGMKFFEDLHESLRTLKRENYPFEILFLDCDDDTLLKRYKMTRRNHPLALNRQIPEGIKIERKILHPLKQIANYIVDTTNMKPKDLKEEILKIYSIGEKHTNLTISVLSFGFKHGIPKDSDLVFDVRFLPNPYYLESLRNKTGDDQEVRDYVMNSDISKQFYAKLTDMIDFLIPQYVEEGKHHLVISIGCTGGRHRSVTIANLI
;
A
#
# COMPACT_ATOMS: atom_id res chain seq x y z
N ASP A 1 -16.13 -1.93 -8.71
CA ASP A 1 -17.17 -0.91 -8.66
C ASP A 1 -18.46 -1.49 -8.08
N ILE A 2 -18.90 -0.92 -6.99
CA ILE A 2 -19.99 -1.41 -6.14
C ILE A 2 -21.41 -1.12 -6.67
N ARG A 3 -21.53 -0.52 -7.84
CA ARG A 3 -22.83 -0.21 -8.48
C ARG A 3 -23.70 -1.45 -8.69
N GLY A 4 -23.14 -2.62 -8.66
CA GLY A 4 -23.84 -3.89 -8.72
C GLY A 4 -23.83 -4.64 -7.39
N MET A 5 -24.39 -4.09 -6.31
CA MET A 5 -24.37 -4.72 -4.97
C MET A 5 -24.76 -6.22 -4.95
N LYS A 6 -25.74 -6.64 -5.75
CA LYS A 6 -26.05 -8.06 -5.99
C LYS A 6 -24.88 -8.84 -6.60
N PHE A 7 -24.07 -8.18 -7.42
CA PHE A 7 -22.95 -8.80 -8.10
C PHE A 7 -21.78 -9.14 -7.16
N PHE A 8 -21.66 -8.47 -6.01
CA PHE A 8 -20.57 -8.74 -5.06
C PHE A 8 -20.81 -9.99 -4.19
N GLU A 9 -22.04 -10.30 -3.86
CA GLU A 9 -22.38 -11.57 -3.20
C GLU A 9 -22.10 -12.74 -4.17
N ASP A 10 -22.46 -12.58 -5.45
CA ASP A 10 -22.24 -13.56 -6.50
C ASP A 10 -20.75 -13.65 -6.92
N LEU A 11 -19.95 -12.57 -6.74
CA LEU A 11 -18.57 -12.52 -7.20
C LEU A 11 -17.67 -13.53 -6.49
N HIS A 12 -17.81 -13.66 -5.17
CA HIS A 12 -17.06 -14.65 -4.40
C HIS A 12 -17.38 -16.09 -4.85
N GLU A 13 -18.63 -16.35 -5.16
CA GLU A 13 -19.06 -17.66 -5.68
C GLU A 13 -18.56 -17.87 -7.10
N SER A 14 -18.62 -16.85 -7.95
CA SER A 14 -18.06 -16.88 -9.30
C SER A 14 -16.56 -17.14 -9.32
N LEU A 15 -15.79 -16.48 -8.44
CA LEU A 15 -14.35 -16.73 -8.30
C LEU A 15 -14.04 -18.14 -7.81
N ARG A 16 -14.83 -18.66 -6.85
CA ARG A 16 -14.72 -20.06 -6.41
C ARG A 16 -15.02 -21.04 -7.53
N THR A 17 -16.04 -20.77 -8.35
CA THR A 17 -16.40 -21.57 -9.50
C THR A 17 -15.29 -21.59 -10.54
N LEU A 18 -14.75 -20.42 -10.92
CA LEU A 18 -13.60 -20.34 -11.82
C LEU A 18 -12.41 -21.13 -11.33
N LYS A 19 -12.09 -21.02 -10.02
CA LYS A 19 -11.01 -21.78 -9.41
C LYS A 19 -11.27 -23.30 -9.40
N ARG A 20 -12.50 -23.72 -9.11
CA ARG A 20 -12.91 -25.15 -9.11
C ARG A 20 -12.85 -25.75 -10.51
N GLU A 21 -13.20 -24.97 -11.51
CA GLU A 21 -13.21 -25.41 -12.91
C GLU A 21 -11.86 -25.21 -13.62
N ASN A 22 -10.81 -24.82 -12.87
CA ASN A 22 -9.46 -24.57 -13.37
C ASN A 22 -9.39 -23.54 -14.50
N TYR A 23 -10.31 -22.56 -14.54
CA TYR A 23 -10.17 -21.44 -15.43
C TYR A 23 -9.10 -20.48 -14.87
N PRO A 24 -8.04 -20.15 -15.65
CA PRO A 24 -7.08 -19.17 -15.22
C PRO A 24 -7.73 -17.77 -15.22
N PHE A 25 -7.59 -17.06 -14.12
CA PHE A 25 -8.01 -15.67 -14.00
C PHE A 25 -7.02 -14.89 -13.12
N GLU A 26 -6.98 -13.61 -13.35
CA GLU A 26 -6.21 -12.66 -12.54
C GLU A 26 -7.10 -11.50 -12.12
N ILE A 27 -6.82 -10.98 -10.94
CA ILE A 27 -7.54 -9.85 -10.38
C ILE A 27 -6.59 -8.65 -10.36
N LEU A 28 -6.88 -7.64 -11.17
CA LEU A 28 -6.26 -6.34 -11.10
C LEU A 28 -7.11 -5.43 -10.21
N PHE A 29 -6.57 -5.00 -9.09
CA PHE A 29 -7.22 -4.08 -8.17
C PHE A 29 -6.65 -2.66 -8.36
N LEU A 30 -7.50 -1.72 -8.72
CA LEU A 30 -7.12 -0.31 -8.80
C LEU A 30 -7.49 0.37 -7.49
N ASP A 31 -6.50 0.86 -6.78
CA ASP A 31 -6.68 1.62 -5.53
C ASP A 31 -6.42 3.12 -5.73
N CYS A 32 -6.78 3.90 -4.73
CA CYS A 32 -6.54 5.34 -4.68
C CYS A 32 -6.78 5.84 -3.26
N ASP A 33 -6.10 6.89 -2.81
CA ASP A 33 -6.39 7.50 -1.51
C ASP A 33 -7.79 8.12 -1.44
N ASP A 34 -8.32 8.29 -0.23
CA ASP A 34 -9.68 8.76 0.01
C ASP A 34 -9.86 10.22 -0.45
N ASP A 35 -8.85 11.05 -0.30
CA ASP A 35 -8.90 12.47 -0.70
C ASP A 35 -8.95 12.62 -2.22
N THR A 36 -8.16 11.82 -2.92
CA THR A 36 -8.18 11.78 -4.39
C THR A 36 -9.50 11.21 -4.91
N LEU A 37 -10.03 10.13 -4.28
CA LEU A 37 -11.36 9.62 -4.62
C LEU A 37 -12.43 10.69 -4.44
N LEU A 38 -12.43 11.38 -3.31
CA LEU A 38 -13.38 12.46 -3.04
C LEU A 38 -13.28 13.58 -4.09
N LYS A 39 -12.06 13.99 -4.45
CA LYS A 39 -11.84 14.98 -5.53
C LYS A 39 -12.40 14.48 -6.86
N ARG A 40 -12.13 13.23 -7.25
CA ARG A 40 -12.62 12.62 -8.49
C ARG A 40 -14.16 12.56 -8.54
N TYR A 41 -14.82 12.21 -7.44
CA TYR A 41 -16.29 12.24 -7.34
C TYR A 41 -16.84 13.67 -7.53
N LYS A 42 -16.24 14.65 -6.85
CA LYS A 42 -16.64 16.06 -6.99
C LYS A 42 -16.44 16.59 -8.41
N MET A 43 -15.30 16.28 -9.04
CA MET A 43 -15.00 16.71 -10.42
C MET A 43 -15.98 16.12 -11.44
N THR A 44 -16.37 14.88 -11.27
CA THR A 44 -17.28 14.19 -12.21
C THR A 44 -18.76 14.47 -11.91
N ARG A 45 -19.08 15.21 -10.84
CA ARG A 45 -20.46 15.47 -10.35
C ARG A 45 -21.29 14.21 -10.19
N ARG A 46 -20.65 13.09 -9.83
CA ARG A 46 -21.32 11.80 -9.60
C ARG A 46 -21.55 11.56 -8.12
N ASN A 47 -22.71 11.03 -7.78
CA ASN A 47 -22.97 10.55 -6.44
C ASN A 47 -22.27 9.21 -6.22
N HIS A 48 -21.79 9.00 -4.99
CA HIS A 48 -21.26 7.70 -4.62
C HIS A 48 -22.42 6.70 -4.47
N PRO A 49 -22.37 5.51 -5.06
CA PRO A 49 -23.49 4.55 -5.04
C PRO A 49 -23.97 4.20 -3.63
N LEU A 50 -23.05 4.14 -2.66
CA LEU A 50 -23.34 3.84 -1.25
C LEU A 50 -23.59 5.10 -0.39
N ALA A 51 -23.67 6.27 -1.00
CA ALA A 51 -23.88 7.54 -0.31
C ALA A 51 -25.15 8.27 -0.80
N LEU A 52 -26.18 7.55 -1.24
CA LEU A 52 -27.43 8.14 -1.75
C LEU A 52 -28.09 9.09 -0.72
N ASN A 53 -27.99 8.76 0.59
CA ASN A 53 -28.52 9.56 1.69
C ASN A 53 -27.41 9.92 2.72
N ARG A 54 -26.15 9.92 2.33
CA ARG A 54 -24.97 10.13 3.20
C ARG A 54 -23.92 10.97 2.49
N GLN A 55 -22.87 11.34 3.22
CA GLN A 55 -21.75 12.04 2.62
C GLN A 55 -20.84 11.06 1.84
N ILE A 56 -20.22 11.54 0.75
CA ILE A 56 -19.32 10.74 -0.10
C ILE A 56 -18.24 10.01 0.71
N PRO A 57 -17.56 10.65 1.70
CA PRO A 57 -16.54 9.97 2.51
C PRO A 57 -17.06 8.74 3.27
N GLU A 58 -18.32 8.76 3.70
CA GLU A 58 -18.91 7.59 4.36
C GLU A 58 -19.14 6.44 3.36
N GLY A 59 -19.57 6.79 2.15
CA GLY A 59 -19.72 5.83 1.06
C GLY A 59 -18.38 5.17 0.71
N ILE A 60 -17.30 5.94 0.60
CA ILE A 60 -15.94 5.44 0.34
C ILE A 60 -15.50 4.47 1.45
N LYS A 61 -15.72 4.80 2.72
CA LYS A 61 -15.38 3.90 3.85
C LYS A 61 -16.12 2.58 3.80
N ILE A 62 -17.39 2.60 3.42
CA ILE A 62 -18.20 1.38 3.27
C ILE A 62 -17.68 0.56 2.08
N GLU A 63 -17.43 1.20 0.95
CA GLU A 63 -16.90 0.55 -0.25
C GLU A 63 -15.56 -0.14 0.03
N ARG A 64 -14.63 0.51 0.73
CA ARG A 64 -13.35 -0.09 1.13
C ARG A 64 -13.52 -1.36 1.96
N LYS A 65 -14.47 -1.37 2.91
CA LYS A 65 -14.75 -2.57 3.71
C LYS A 65 -15.24 -3.73 2.85
N ILE A 66 -16.12 -3.45 1.88
CA ILE A 66 -16.68 -4.46 0.98
C ILE A 66 -15.60 -4.97 0.02
N LEU A 67 -14.73 -4.09 -0.48
CA LEU A 67 -13.68 -4.44 -1.44
C LEU A 67 -12.42 -5.05 -0.79
N HIS A 68 -12.26 -4.89 0.52
CA HIS A 68 -11.07 -5.37 1.23
C HIS A 68 -10.74 -6.85 0.97
N PRO A 69 -11.69 -7.81 1.05
CA PRO A 69 -11.39 -9.21 0.75
C PRO A 69 -10.90 -9.44 -0.69
N LEU A 70 -11.40 -8.66 -1.65
CA LEU A 70 -10.94 -8.74 -3.04
C LEU A 70 -9.52 -8.17 -3.20
N LYS A 71 -9.23 -7.07 -2.50
CA LYS A 71 -7.89 -6.49 -2.48
C LYS A 71 -6.86 -7.50 -1.95
N GLN A 72 -7.22 -8.28 -0.93
CA GLN A 72 -6.31 -9.28 -0.34
C GLN A 72 -5.97 -10.44 -1.27
N ILE A 73 -6.85 -10.80 -2.20
CA ILE A 73 -6.64 -11.88 -3.17
C ILE A 73 -6.28 -11.37 -4.56
N ALA A 74 -6.08 -10.07 -4.73
CA ALA A 74 -5.72 -9.49 -6.02
C ALA A 74 -4.30 -9.88 -6.42
N ASN A 75 -4.13 -10.26 -7.69
CA ASN A 75 -2.84 -10.57 -8.28
C ASN A 75 -2.00 -9.29 -8.48
N TYR A 76 -2.67 -8.19 -8.81
CA TYR A 76 -2.05 -6.89 -9.03
C TYR A 76 -2.83 -5.79 -8.31
N ILE A 77 -2.11 -4.93 -7.61
CA ILE A 77 -2.69 -3.74 -6.99
C ILE A 77 -1.97 -2.52 -7.56
N VAL A 78 -2.71 -1.63 -8.20
CA VAL A 78 -2.17 -0.39 -8.77
C VAL A 78 -2.75 0.80 -8.02
N ASP A 79 -1.88 1.54 -7.31
CA ASP A 79 -2.26 2.80 -6.70
C ASP A 79 -2.33 3.91 -7.76
N THR A 80 -3.53 4.38 -8.01
CA THR A 80 -3.81 5.41 -9.01
C THR A 80 -3.85 6.82 -8.43
N THR A 81 -3.45 7.04 -7.19
CA THR A 81 -3.56 8.33 -6.47
C THR A 81 -2.97 9.49 -7.27
N ASN A 82 -1.74 9.34 -7.75
CA ASN A 82 -1.02 10.35 -8.50
C ASN A 82 -0.95 10.08 -10.02
N MET A 83 -1.72 9.10 -10.52
CA MET A 83 -1.67 8.68 -11.92
C MET A 83 -2.66 9.45 -12.78
N LYS A 84 -2.21 9.84 -13.98
CA LYS A 84 -3.07 10.24 -15.09
C LYS A 84 -3.54 8.98 -15.84
N PRO A 85 -4.63 9.07 -16.63
CA PRO A 85 -5.10 7.92 -17.44
C PRO A 85 -4.02 7.32 -18.34
N LYS A 86 -3.10 8.13 -18.85
CA LYS A 86 -1.98 7.67 -19.68
C LYS A 86 -1.01 6.81 -18.87
N ASP A 87 -0.65 7.25 -17.65
CA ASP A 87 0.29 6.55 -16.79
C ASP A 87 -0.29 5.19 -16.36
N LEU A 88 -1.59 5.15 -16.03
CA LEU A 88 -2.30 3.91 -15.73
C LEU A 88 -2.33 2.95 -16.92
N LYS A 89 -2.56 3.46 -18.14
CA LYS A 89 -2.51 2.65 -19.34
C LYS A 89 -1.13 2.01 -19.55
N GLU A 90 -0.06 2.79 -19.39
CA GLU A 90 1.32 2.30 -19.51
C GLU A 90 1.62 1.23 -18.43
N GLU A 91 1.13 1.44 -17.20
CA GLU A 91 1.30 0.48 -16.11
C GLU A 91 0.56 -0.85 -16.38
N ILE A 92 -0.68 -0.78 -16.84
CA ILE A 92 -1.45 -1.98 -17.23
C ILE A 92 -0.76 -2.72 -18.39
N LEU A 93 -0.22 -1.98 -19.37
CA LEU A 93 0.52 -2.60 -20.48
C LEU A 93 1.79 -3.31 -20.00
N LYS A 94 2.52 -2.76 -19.00
CA LYS A 94 3.68 -3.44 -18.40
C LYS A 94 3.27 -4.73 -17.69
N ILE A 95 2.16 -4.71 -16.95
CA ILE A 95 1.65 -5.89 -16.24
C ILE A 95 1.29 -7.01 -17.23
N TYR A 96 0.68 -6.67 -18.36
CA TYR A 96 0.15 -7.64 -19.34
C TYR A 96 0.97 -7.75 -20.61
N SER A 97 2.12 -7.05 -20.76
CA SER A 97 3.00 -7.24 -21.93
C SER A 97 3.65 -8.62 -21.87
N ILE A 98 3.26 -9.41 -22.83
CA ILE A 98 3.41 -10.86 -22.96
C ILE A 98 4.89 -11.25 -23.10
N GLY A 99 5.33 -12.22 -22.33
CA GLY A 99 6.52 -13.00 -22.67
C GLY A 99 7.28 -13.67 -21.51
N GLU A 100 7.16 -13.22 -20.27
CA GLU A 100 7.80 -13.88 -19.15
C GLU A 100 6.79 -14.14 -18.03
N LYS A 101 6.85 -15.35 -17.47
CA LYS A 101 6.17 -15.67 -16.21
C LYS A 101 6.79 -14.79 -15.10
N HIS A 102 6.30 -13.58 -14.97
CA HIS A 102 6.62 -12.77 -13.81
C HIS A 102 5.85 -13.35 -12.62
N THR A 103 6.57 -13.99 -11.74
CA THR A 103 6.11 -14.21 -10.36
C THR A 103 6.05 -12.82 -9.70
N ASN A 104 4.92 -12.14 -9.88
CA ASN A 104 4.82 -10.72 -9.51
C ASN A 104 4.40 -10.58 -8.06
N LEU A 105 5.39 -10.58 -7.18
CA LEU A 105 5.21 -10.05 -5.84
C LEU A 105 5.31 -8.52 -5.90
N THR A 106 4.19 -7.82 -5.68
CA THR A 106 4.18 -6.37 -5.48
C THR A 106 4.54 -6.07 -4.03
N ILE A 107 5.58 -5.27 -3.82
CA ILE A 107 6.01 -4.85 -2.50
C ILE A 107 5.60 -3.39 -2.29
N SER A 108 4.86 -3.14 -1.22
CA SER A 108 4.51 -1.78 -0.77
C SER A 108 5.22 -1.49 0.54
N VAL A 109 6.03 -0.43 0.57
CA VAL A 109 6.67 0.05 1.78
C VAL A 109 5.93 1.27 2.30
N LEU A 110 5.46 1.22 3.55
CA LEU A 110 4.69 2.27 4.19
C LEU A 110 5.43 2.82 5.41
N SER A 111 5.41 4.14 5.57
CA SER A 111 5.80 4.77 6.83
C SER A 111 4.56 5.15 7.65
N PHE A 112 4.56 4.90 8.96
CA PHE A 112 3.44 5.24 9.83
C PHE A 112 3.87 5.73 11.21
N GLY A 113 2.95 6.38 11.91
CA GLY A 113 3.11 6.79 13.30
C GLY A 113 2.30 5.92 14.24
N PHE A 114 2.94 5.30 15.23
CA PHE A 114 2.25 4.48 16.23
C PHE A 114 1.11 5.24 16.93
N LYS A 115 1.22 6.56 17.07
CA LYS A 115 0.13 7.40 17.62
C LYS A 115 -1.16 7.37 16.81
N HIS A 116 -1.11 6.94 15.54
CA HIS A 116 -2.26 6.83 14.66
C HIS A 116 -2.73 5.37 14.48
N GLY A 117 -2.04 4.42 15.11
CA GLY A 117 -2.28 2.99 14.96
C GLY A 117 -1.44 2.35 13.86
N ILE A 118 -1.33 1.03 13.89
CA ILE A 118 -0.67 0.21 12.87
C ILE A 118 -1.61 0.09 11.68
N PRO A 119 -1.12 0.25 10.42
CA PRO A 119 -1.92 0.00 9.24
C PRO A 119 -2.45 -1.45 9.25
N LYS A 120 -3.73 -1.62 8.97
CA LYS A 120 -4.41 -2.93 9.13
C LYS A 120 -4.02 -3.97 8.07
N ASP A 121 -3.45 -3.52 6.98
CA ASP A 121 -3.02 -4.32 5.84
C ASP A 121 -1.51 -4.64 5.87
N SER A 122 -0.82 -4.31 6.96
CA SER A 122 0.60 -4.60 7.13
C SER A 122 0.85 -6.11 7.28
N ASP A 123 1.74 -6.66 6.47
CA ASP A 123 2.26 -8.02 6.63
C ASP A 123 3.48 -8.05 7.56
N LEU A 124 4.39 -7.09 7.38
CA LEU A 124 5.57 -6.91 8.23
C LEU A 124 5.53 -5.53 8.87
N VAL A 125 5.80 -5.45 10.16
CA VAL A 125 5.83 -4.19 10.91
C VAL A 125 7.14 -4.07 11.65
N PHE A 126 7.89 -2.99 11.38
CA PHE A 126 9.15 -2.71 12.05
C PHE A 126 9.06 -1.41 12.85
N ASP A 127 9.37 -1.49 14.14
CA ASP A 127 9.43 -0.35 15.04
C ASP A 127 10.82 0.27 15.03
N VAL A 128 10.92 1.51 14.57
CA VAL A 128 12.19 2.26 14.53
C VAL A 128 12.28 3.39 15.56
N ARG A 129 11.49 3.32 16.65
CA ARG A 129 11.50 4.34 17.70
C ARG A 129 12.80 4.41 18.51
N PHE A 130 13.60 3.36 18.50
CA PHE A 130 14.90 3.30 19.14
C PHE A 130 16.00 4.06 18.39
N LEU A 131 15.79 4.43 17.12
CA LEU A 131 16.74 5.22 16.34
C LEU A 131 16.80 6.68 16.82
N PRO A 132 17.90 7.42 16.53
CA PRO A 132 18.02 8.83 16.88
C PRO A 132 16.82 9.66 16.46
N ASN A 133 16.31 10.49 17.35
CA ASN A 133 15.06 11.21 17.13
C ASN A 133 15.30 12.67 16.71
N PRO A 134 15.10 13.04 15.44
CA PRO A 134 15.29 14.40 14.94
C PRO A 134 14.40 15.45 15.62
N TYR A 135 13.30 15.03 16.23
CA TYR A 135 12.37 15.94 16.93
C TYR A 135 13.02 16.80 18.01
N TYR A 136 14.08 16.30 18.65
CA TYR A 136 14.78 17.02 19.72
C TYR A 136 15.73 18.10 19.20
N LEU A 137 16.03 18.15 17.90
CA LEU A 137 16.79 19.20 17.27
C LEU A 137 15.84 20.23 16.64
N GLU A 138 15.94 21.49 17.07
CA GLU A 138 15.05 22.57 16.62
C GLU A 138 15.10 22.76 15.11
N SER A 139 16.28 22.63 14.50
CA SER A 139 16.50 22.74 13.04
C SER A 139 15.86 21.61 12.24
N LEU A 140 15.59 20.43 12.82
CA LEU A 140 15.06 19.25 12.16
C LEU A 140 13.60 18.97 12.54
N ARG A 141 13.11 19.53 13.65
CA ARG A 141 11.78 19.24 14.20
C ARG A 141 10.66 19.38 13.20
N ASN A 142 10.70 20.40 12.35
CA ASN A 142 9.66 20.73 11.40
C ASN A 142 9.86 20.08 10.02
N LYS A 143 11.00 19.44 9.78
CA LYS A 143 11.34 18.71 8.55
C LYS A 143 10.74 17.30 8.55
N THR A 144 10.97 16.54 7.50
CA THR A 144 10.51 15.15 7.34
C THR A 144 11.68 14.22 6.99
N GLY A 145 11.46 12.93 6.97
CA GLY A 145 12.47 11.97 6.50
C GLY A 145 12.79 12.08 5.00
N ASP A 146 12.04 12.90 4.26
CA ASP A 146 12.35 13.23 2.86
C ASP A 146 13.46 14.29 2.75
N ASP A 147 13.71 15.03 3.83
CA ASP A 147 14.76 16.03 3.88
C ASP A 147 16.13 15.36 4.13
N GLN A 148 17.14 15.72 3.32
CA GLN A 148 18.47 15.11 3.41
C GLN A 148 19.09 15.23 4.81
N GLU A 149 18.97 16.39 5.44
CA GLU A 149 19.53 16.63 6.78
C GLU A 149 18.92 15.72 7.85
N VAL A 150 17.62 15.37 7.72
CA VAL A 150 16.95 14.42 8.60
C VAL A 150 17.46 13.01 8.36
N ARG A 151 17.59 12.62 7.10
CA ARG A 151 18.18 11.32 6.71
C ARG A 151 19.60 11.16 7.24
N ASP A 152 20.44 12.17 7.03
CA ASP A 152 21.81 12.15 7.50
C ASP A 152 21.88 12.02 9.03
N TYR A 153 21.06 12.78 9.75
CA TYR A 153 21.00 12.70 11.20
C TYR A 153 20.58 11.31 11.70
N VAL A 154 19.53 10.73 11.14
CA VAL A 154 19.03 9.41 11.53
C VAL A 154 20.07 8.34 11.19
N MET A 155 20.68 8.39 9.99
CA MET A 155 21.58 7.36 9.50
C MET A 155 23.03 7.50 9.94
N ASN A 156 23.42 8.63 10.55
CA ASN A 156 24.79 8.82 11.06
C ASN A 156 25.13 7.92 12.27
N SER A 157 24.13 7.36 12.93
CA SER A 157 24.32 6.49 14.08
C SER A 157 24.64 5.05 13.66
N ASP A 158 25.58 4.41 14.37
CA ASP A 158 25.96 3.02 14.08
C ASP A 158 24.79 2.05 14.28
N ILE A 159 23.91 2.32 15.25
CA ILE A 159 22.71 1.51 15.47
C ILE A 159 21.75 1.58 14.27
N SER A 160 21.62 2.74 13.64
CA SER A 160 20.80 2.90 12.44
C SER A 160 21.37 2.13 11.25
N LYS A 161 22.67 2.20 11.04
CA LYS A 161 23.36 1.45 9.99
C LYS A 161 23.25 -0.06 10.19
N GLN A 162 23.48 -0.52 11.41
CA GLN A 162 23.35 -1.95 11.76
C GLN A 162 21.90 -2.44 11.60
N PHE A 163 20.95 -1.66 12.06
CA PHE A 163 19.54 -2.01 11.89
C PHE A 163 19.15 -2.09 10.41
N TYR A 164 19.52 -1.08 9.63
CA TYR A 164 19.22 -1.04 8.20
C TYR A 164 19.81 -2.26 7.46
N ALA A 165 21.07 -2.59 7.71
CA ALA A 165 21.71 -3.75 7.11
C ALA A 165 20.99 -5.07 7.46
N LYS A 166 20.57 -5.25 8.73
CA LYS A 166 19.81 -6.43 9.16
C LYS A 166 18.39 -6.45 8.59
N LEU A 167 17.77 -5.29 8.46
CA LEU A 167 16.44 -5.17 7.89
C LEU A 167 16.42 -5.55 6.39
N THR A 168 17.37 -5.02 5.63
CA THR A 168 17.50 -5.35 4.19
C THR A 168 17.84 -6.82 3.99
N ASP A 169 18.77 -7.37 4.74
CA ASP A 169 19.10 -8.80 4.71
C ASP A 169 17.89 -9.69 5.02
N MET A 170 17.10 -9.32 6.01
CA MET A 170 15.85 -10.02 6.34
C MET A 170 14.81 -9.92 5.21
N ILE A 171 14.64 -8.74 4.62
CA ILE A 171 13.70 -8.54 3.51
C ILE A 171 14.13 -9.36 2.30
N ASP A 172 15.42 -9.30 1.94
CA ASP A 172 15.99 -10.07 0.83
C ASP A 172 15.83 -11.58 1.02
N PHE A 173 15.97 -12.06 2.26
CA PHE A 173 15.70 -13.45 2.60
C PHE A 173 14.22 -13.82 2.45
N LEU A 174 13.30 -12.94 2.89
CA LEU A 174 11.87 -13.24 2.93
C LEU A 174 11.19 -13.15 1.56
N ILE A 175 11.63 -12.25 0.68
CA ILE A 175 11.02 -12.04 -0.65
C ILE A 175 10.90 -13.35 -1.45
N PRO A 176 11.96 -14.15 -1.64
CA PRO A 176 11.87 -15.40 -2.37
C PRO A 176 10.90 -16.40 -1.73
N GLN A 177 10.84 -16.44 -0.39
CA GLN A 177 9.95 -17.34 0.34
C GLN A 177 8.48 -16.97 0.13
N TYR A 178 8.16 -15.68 0.12
CA TYR A 178 6.81 -15.19 -0.18
C TYR A 178 6.41 -15.42 -1.64
N VAL A 179 7.36 -15.33 -2.56
CA VAL A 179 7.13 -15.68 -3.97
C VAL A 179 6.83 -17.17 -4.11
N GLU A 180 7.58 -18.05 -3.43
CA GLU A 180 7.39 -19.51 -3.46
C GLU A 180 6.04 -19.90 -2.82
N GLU A 181 5.65 -19.21 -1.73
CA GLU A 181 4.35 -19.39 -1.07
C GLU A 181 3.18 -18.94 -1.94
N GLY A 182 3.44 -18.14 -2.99
CA GLY A 182 2.42 -17.64 -3.91
C GLY A 182 1.80 -16.31 -3.46
N LYS A 183 2.50 -15.55 -2.61
CA LYS A 183 2.06 -14.22 -2.19
C LYS A 183 2.21 -13.24 -3.35
N HIS A 184 1.15 -12.48 -3.64
CA HIS A 184 1.13 -11.50 -4.73
C HIS A 184 1.34 -10.05 -4.26
N HIS A 185 1.12 -9.79 -2.98
CA HIS A 185 1.30 -8.46 -2.40
C HIS A 185 1.89 -8.56 -1.00
N LEU A 186 2.98 -7.82 -0.75
CA LEU A 186 3.65 -7.73 0.54
C LEU A 186 3.66 -6.27 1.00
N VAL A 187 3.09 -6.01 2.17
CA VAL A 187 3.07 -4.69 2.79
C VAL A 187 4.06 -4.66 3.95
N ILE A 188 5.12 -3.86 3.79
CA ILE A 188 6.14 -3.62 4.81
C ILE A 188 5.89 -2.25 5.43
N SER A 189 5.60 -2.22 6.73
CA SER A 189 5.27 -0.99 7.44
C SER A 189 6.36 -0.62 8.44
N ILE A 190 6.93 0.57 8.29
CA ILE A 190 7.97 1.12 9.15
C ILE A 190 7.33 2.15 10.09
N GLY A 191 7.41 1.93 11.40
CA GLY A 191 6.74 2.75 12.40
C GLY A 191 7.68 3.54 13.30
N CYS A 192 7.43 4.85 13.45
CA CYS A 192 8.00 5.64 14.54
C CYS A 192 6.88 6.33 15.34
N THR A 193 7.19 7.17 16.31
CA THR A 193 6.16 7.80 17.17
C THR A 193 5.14 8.58 16.36
N GLY A 194 5.59 9.49 15.49
CA GLY A 194 4.74 10.39 14.72
C GLY A 194 4.61 10.07 13.23
N GLY A 195 5.37 9.11 12.69
CA GLY A 195 5.35 8.78 11.28
C GLY A 195 5.96 9.85 10.35
N ARG A 196 6.84 10.72 10.86
CA ARG A 196 7.32 11.88 10.11
C ARG A 196 8.82 11.87 9.79
N HIS A 197 9.65 11.38 10.68
CA HIS A 197 11.12 11.45 10.55
C HIS A 197 11.72 10.05 10.31
N ARG A 198 11.99 9.29 11.39
CA ARG A 198 12.70 8.00 11.37
C ARG A 198 12.06 6.96 10.46
N SER A 199 10.73 6.82 10.54
CA SER A 199 10.00 5.85 9.71
C SER A 199 10.04 6.21 8.23
N VAL A 200 9.90 7.50 7.90
CA VAL A 200 10.01 7.99 6.50
C VAL A 200 11.44 7.78 6.00
N THR A 201 12.45 8.14 6.81
CA THR A 201 13.86 7.90 6.45
C THR A 201 14.14 6.44 6.10
N ILE A 202 13.73 5.50 6.96
CA ILE A 202 14.00 4.07 6.72
C ILE A 202 13.15 3.54 5.56
N ALA A 203 11.87 3.94 5.47
CA ALA A 203 11.00 3.48 4.37
C ALA A 203 11.49 3.94 2.98
N ASN A 204 12.11 5.11 2.89
CA ASN A 204 12.67 5.62 1.63
C ASN A 204 14.01 4.97 1.25
N LEU A 205 14.65 4.27 2.17
CA LEU A 205 15.94 3.59 1.94
C LEU A 205 15.76 2.11 1.55
N ILE A 206 14.60 1.52 1.81
CA ILE A 206 14.21 0.17 1.41
C ILE A 206 13.73 0.19 -0.04
#